data_4d63831fbb523e5ef4fcd7a919fb9461
#
_entry.id   4d63831fbb523e5ef4fcd7a919fb9461
#
_cell.length_a   1.000
_cell.length_b   1.000
_cell.length_c   1.000
_cell.angle_alpha   90.00
_cell.angle_beta   90.00
_cell.angle_gamma   90.00
#
_symmetry.space_group_name_H-M   'P 1'
#
loop_
_entity.id
_entity.type
_entity.pdbx_description
1 polymer ?
#
loop_
_entity_poly.entity_id
_entity_poly.type
_entity_poly.pdbx_seq_one_letter_code
_entity_poly.pdbx_strand_id
1 'polypeptide(L)'
;MSELLTVIPVYNGVHYLRATLESLARQTRRPDRVVVIDDCSTDGTCALVESFEEISCELVRNEKNLGLFPNLNHALEYAEDTEFFHLLLADDCIRPSFLETLVESLAQSSAPSFVYCSYDWIDSTGNVIQVGGKMGGKRSYPIGRSKFIYRQSLLQTVSVGSVVIRSGKQPLPVFFRQDMPHVADCVFYAELGACCGEILEIAEALCEIRRHSENATQQNTK
;
A
#
# COMPACT_ATOMS: atom_id res chain seq x y z
N MET A 1 12.46 0.10 18.90
CA MET A 1 11.15 -0.09 18.24
C MET A 1 11.42 -0.77 16.92
N SER A 2 10.53 -1.63 16.44
CA SER A 2 10.70 -2.31 15.16
C SER A 2 10.50 -1.32 14.02
N GLU A 3 11.42 -1.30 13.06
CA GLU A 3 11.49 -0.33 11.97
C GLU A 3 10.31 -0.49 10.99
N LEU A 4 9.67 0.62 10.64
CA LEU A 4 8.55 0.70 9.72
C LEU A 4 8.92 1.59 8.54
N LEU A 5 8.86 1.04 7.34
CA LEU A 5 9.10 1.73 6.08
C LEU A 5 7.81 1.84 5.28
N THR A 6 7.49 3.04 4.79
CA THR A 6 6.48 3.25 3.75
C THR A 6 7.17 3.61 2.44
N VAL A 7 6.85 2.88 1.37
CA VAL A 7 7.32 3.15 0.01
C VAL A 7 6.17 3.59 -0.86
N ILE A 8 6.37 4.66 -1.63
CA ILE A 8 5.37 5.28 -2.52
C ILE A 8 5.91 5.29 -3.95
N PRO A 9 5.56 4.32 -4.79
CA PRO A 9 5.86 4.40 -6.22
C PRO A 9 4.95 5.45 -6.88
N VAL A 10 5.51 6.30 -7.72
CA VAL A 10 4.78 7.38 -8.37
C VAL A 10 5.24 7.62 -9.80
N TYR A 11 4.29 7.99 -10.67
CA TYR A 11 4.54 8.56 -12.00
C TYR A 11 3.50 9.64 -12.29
N ASN A 12 3.94 10.88 -12.50
CA ASN A 12 3.09 12.05 -12.75
C ASN A 12 1.96 12.22 -11.71
N GLY A 13 2.34 12.16 -10.42
CA GLY A 13 1.41 12.12 -9.30
C GLY A 13 1.14 13.48 -8.64
N VAL A 14 1.56 14.61 -9.23
CA VAL A 14 1.51 15.95 -8.60
C VAL A 14 0.12 16.32 -8.05
N HIS A 15 -0.96 15.84 -8.67
CA HIS A 15 -2.32 16.18 -8.28
C HIS A 15 -2.77 15.56 -6.96
N TYR A 16 -2.29 14.35 -6.63
CA TYR A 16 -2.79 13.58 -5.48
C TYR A 16 -1.72 13.31 -4.41
N LEU A 17 -0.45 13.24 -4.79
CA LEU A 17 0.66 12.86 -3.92
C LEU A 17 0.74 13.74 -2.66
N ARG A 18 0.39 15.04 -2.74
CA ARG A 18 0.35 15.92 -1.56
C ARG A 18 -0.60 15.36 -0.49
N ALA A 19 -1.82 14.98 -0.86
CA ALA A 19 -2.81 14.43 0.07
C ALA A 19 -2.33 13.10 0.67
N THR A 20 -1.67 12.26 -0.13
CA THR A 20 -1.05 11.01 0.31
C THR A 20 0.02 11.27 1.37
N LEU A 21 0.96 12.19 1.12
CA LEU A 21 2.03 12.56 2.07
C LEU A 21 1.47 13.19 3.35
N GLU A 22 0.47 14.07 3.24
CA GLU A 22 -0.22 14.64 4.40
C GLU A 22 -0.91 13.56 5.23
N SER A 23 -1.48 12.52 4.61
CA SER A 23 -2.10 11.40 5.33
C SER A 23 -1.08 10.60 6.13
N LEU A 24 0.16 10.45 5.62
CA LEU A 24 1.30 9.87 6.35
C LEU A 24 1.78 10.77 7.49
N ALA A 25 1.91 12.07 7.23
CA ALA A 25 2.34 13.03 8.27
C ALA A 25 1.39 13.08 9.47
N ARG A 26 0.09 12.80 9.27
CA ARG A 26 -0.95 12.76 10.30
C ARG A 26 -1.07 11.43 11.05
N GLN A 27 -0.24 10.41 10.74
CA GLN A 27 -0.30 9.12 11.42
C GLN A 27 0.05 9.23 12.91
N THR A 28 -0.72 8.54 13.78
CA THR A 28 -0.44 8.42 15.22
C THR A 28 0.88 7.70 15.47
N ARG A 29 1.19 6.69 14.65
CA ARG A 29 2.51 6.11 14.51
C ARG A 29 3.05 6.46 13.12
N ARG A 30 3.98 7.41 13.05
CA ARG A 30 4.66 7.74 11.78
C ARG A 30 5.58 6.60 11.35
N PRO A 31 5.78 6.39 10.04
CA PRO A 31 6.85 5.51 9.56
C PRO A 31 8.21 6.07 9.97
N ASP A 32 9.18 5.18 10.20
CA ASP A 32 10.56 5.56 10.50
C ASP A 32 11.29 6.07 9.25
N ARG A 33 10.89 5.56 8.06
CA ARG A 33 11.37 6.02 6.74
C ARG A 33 10.19 6.11 5.77
N VAL A 34 10.27 7.11 4.88
CA VAL A 34 9.39 7.22 3.71
C VAL A 34 10.26 7.33 2.47
N VAL A 35 10.08 6.42 1.53
CA VAL A 35 10.76 6.43 0.24
C VAL A 35 9.73 6.67 -0.86
N VAL A 36 9.94 7.71 -1.67
CA VAL A 36 9.15 7.98 -2.88
C VAL A 36 9.95 7.57 -4.08
N ILE A 37 9.46 6.59 -4.85
CA ILE A 37 10.13 6.10 -6.07
C ILE A 37 9.46 6.72 -7.29
N ASP A 38 10.11 7.74 -7.84
CA ASP A 38 9.64 8.45 -9.03
C ASP A 38 10.02 7.71 -10.31
N ASP A 39 9.01 7.29 -11.08
CA ASP A 39 9.19 6.59 -12.34
C ASP A 39 9.43 7.54 -13.53
N CYS A 40 10.37 8.46 -13.36
CA CYS A 40 10.75 9.47 -14.37
C CYS A 40 9.59 10.43 -14.71
N SER A 41 8.93 11.00 -13.68
CA SER A 41 7.86 12.00 -13.84
C SER A 41 8.33 13.24 -14.60
N THR A 42 7.40 13.82 -15.36
CA THR A 42 7.60 15.02 -16.18
C THR A 42 6.77 16.22 -15.72
N ASP A 43 5.97 16.04 -14.67
CA ASP A 43 5.19 17.06 -14.00
C ASP A 43 5.91 17.63 -12.76
N GLY A 44 5.21 18.26 -11.84
CA GLY A 44 5.76 18.80 -10.60
C GLY A 44 6.01 17.81 -9.48
N THR A 45 5.94 16.48 -9.72
CA THR A 45 6.00 15.43 -8.66
C THR A 45 7.28 15.52 -7.83
N CYS A 46 8.45 15.53 -8.46
CA CYS A 46 9.74 15.60 -7.73
C CYS A 46 9.86 16.87 -6.89
N ALA A 47 9.53 18.03 -7.48
CA ALA A 47 9.56 19.30 -6.76
C ALA A 47 8.61 19.34 -5.56
N LEU A 48 7.45 18.69 -5.67
CA LEU A 48 6.51 18.55 -4.56
C LEU A 48 7.12 17.73 -3.43
N VAL A 49 7.76 16.58 -3.72
CA VAL A 49 8.40 15.72 -2.71
C VAL A 49 9.54 16.46 -2.01
N GLU A 50 10.42 17.13 -2.78
CA GLU A 50 11.56 17.87 -2.26
C GLU A 50 11.16 19.07 -1.38
N SER A 51 10.00 19.67 -1.65
CA SER A 51 9.47 20.82 -0.88
C SER A 51 8.52 20.43 0.26
N PHE A 52 8.27 19.14 0.49
CA PHE A 52 7.35 18.69 1.52
C PHE A 52 8.06 18.57 2.88
N GLU A 53 7.65 19.37 3.87
CA GLU A 53 8.35 19.54 5.15
C GLU A 53 7.70 18.74 6.32
N GLU A 54 6.42 18.34 6.23
CA GLU A 54 5.69 17.75 7.35
C GLU A 54 6.15 16.32 7.71
N ILE A 55 6.78 15.62 6.73
CA ILE A 55 7.45 14.34 6.91
C ILE A 55 8.65 14.27 5.97
N SER A 56 9.79 13.76 6.48
CA SER A 56 10.98 13.58 5.65
C SER A 56 10.77 12.44 4.64
N CYS A 57 10.97 12.74 3.37
CA CYS A 57 10.89 11.77 2.27
C CYS A 57 12.23 11.63 1.58
N GLU A 58 12.65 10.38 1.36
CA GLU A 58 13.75 10.05 0.47
C GLU A 58 13.20 9.93 -0.95
N LEU A 59 13.68 10.75 -1.89
CA LEU A 59 13.29 10.69 -3.29
C LEU A 59 14.29 9.84 -4.08
N VAL A 60 13.81 8.74 -4.64
CA VAL A 60 14.57 7.88 -5.55
C VAL A 60 13.97 8.01 -6.93
N ARG A 61 14.78 8.36 -7.93
CA ARG A 61 14.31 8.54 -9.30
C ARG A 61 14.84 7.45 -10.20
N ASN A 62 13.97 6.77 -10.92
CA ASN A 62 14.36 5.83 -11.96
C ASN A 62 15.05 6.54 -13.13
N GLU A 63 16.01 5.90 -13.77
CA GLU A 63 16.72 6.46 -14.93
C GLU A 63 15.80 6.65 -16.15
N LYS A 64 14.73 5.87 -16.22
CA LYS A 64 13.70 5.92 -17.28
C LYS A 64 12.36 5.47 -16.70
N ASN A 65 11.27 5.80 -17.38
CA ASN A 65 9.95 5.27 -17.05
C ASN A 65 9.93 3.75 -17.28
N LEU A 66 9.76 3.00 -16.20
CA LEU A 66 9.71 1.53 -16.20
C LEU A 66 8.28 1.00 -16.41
N GLY A 67 7.29 1.84 -16.10
CA GLY A 67 5.88 1.48 -16.06
C GLY A 67 5.43 0.95 -14.71
N LEU A 68 4.11 0.79 -14.53
CA LEU A 68 3.46 0.53 -13.24
C LEU A 68 4.06 -0.68 -12.49
N PHE A 69 4.03 -1.86 -13.10
CA PHE A 69 4.43 -3.08 -12.38
C PHE A 69 5.93 -3.17 -12.09
N PRO A 70 6.84 -2.80 -13.01
CA PRO A 70 8.25 -2.73 -12.65
C PRO A 70 8.55 -1.72 -11.54
N ASN A 71 7.86 -0.57 -11.51
CA ASN A 71 8.03 0.41 -10.44
C ASN A 71 7.48 -0.10 -9.10
N LEU A 72 6.33 -0.80 -9.11
CA LEU A 72 5.83 -1.51 -7.92
C LEU A 72 6.80 -2.58 -7.44
N ASN A 73 7.39 -3.36 -8.35
CA ASN A 73 8.36 -4.39 -7.99
C ASN A 73 9.66 -3.81 -7.45
N HIS A 74 10.13 -2.68 -7.99
CA HIS A 74 11.25 -1.92 -7.42
C HIS A 74 10.94 -1.48 -5.97
N ALA A 75 9.69 -1.05 -5.70
CA ALA A 75 9.28 -0.71 -4.35
C ALA A 75 9.31 -1.91 -3.39
N LEU A 76 9.02 -3.13 -3.86
CA LEU A 76 9.06 -4.34 -3.02
C LEU A 76 10.48 -4.73 -2.58
N GLU A 77 11.53 -4.33 -3.31
CA GLU A 77 12.92 -4.59 -2.95
C GLU A 77 13.28 -3.99 -1.58
N TYR A 78 12.67 -2.87 -1.23
CA TYR A 78 12.87 -2.21 0.06
C TYR A 78 12.31 -2.98 1.27
N ALA A 79 11.55 -4.05 1.06
CA ALA A 79 11.03 -4.86 2.15
C ALA A 79 12.13 -5.58 2.94
N GLU A 80 13.29 -5.86 2.32
CA GLU A 80 14.44 -6.47 3.00
C GLU A 80 15.18 -5.52 3.96
N ASP A 81 14.95 -4.21 3.81
CA ASP A 81 15.58 -3.18 4.64
C ASP A 81 14.85 -2.94 5.97
N THR A 82 13.67 -3.51 6.18
CA THR A 82 12.78 -3.13 7.29
C THR A 82 12.13 -4.34 7.98
N GLU A 83 11.65 -4.14 9.20
CA GLU A 83 10.83 -5.14 9.90
C GLU A 83 9.38 -5.11 9.41
N PHE A 84 8.82 -3.90 9.23
CA PHE A 84 7.47 -3.69 8.73
C PHE A 84 7.50 -2.87 7.45
N PHE A 85 6.87 -3.38 6.42
CA PHE A 85 6.81 -2.79 5.09
C PHE A 85 5.38 -2.39 4.73
N HIS A 86 5.21 -1.16 4.26
CA HIS A 86 3.95 -0.63 3.75
C HIS A 86 4.17 -0.06 2.34
N LEU A 87 3.39 -0.54 1.38
CA LEU A 87 3.36 -0.02 0.01
C LEU A 87 2.11 0.84 -0.15
N LEU A 88 2.28 2.15 -0.36
CA LEU A 88 1.18 3.11 -0.50
C LEU A 88 1.18 3.70 -1.91
N LEU A 89 0.03 3.63 -2.61
CA LEU A 89 -0.09 4.26 -3.91
C LEU A 89 -0.18 5.79 -3.79
N ALA A 90 0.37 6.50 -4.77
CA ALA A 90 0.54 7.96 -4.73
C ALA A 90 -0.76 8.77 -4.82
N ASP A 91 -1.89 8.13 -5.06
CA ASP A 91 -3.24 8.72 -5.14
C ASP A 91 -4.16 8.33 -3.98
N ASP A 92 -3.73 7.39 -3.12
CA ASP A 92 -4.50 6.91 -1.98
C ASP A 92 -4.16 7.64 -0.68
N CYS A 93 -5.03 7.54 0.31
CA CYS A 93 -4.83 8.10 1.64
C CYS A 93 -5.05 7.05 2.73
N ILE A 94 -4.45 7.28 3.91
CA ILE A 94 -4.63 6.43 5.08
C ILE A 94 -5.12 7.24 6.27
N ARG A 95 -6.02 6.66 7.07
CA ARG A 95 -6.56 7.30 8.27
C ARG A 95 -5.53 7.34 9.39
N PRO A 96 -5.61 8.31 10.32
CA PRO A 96 -4.55 8.58 11.30
C PRO A 96 -4.08 7.38 12.13
N SER A 97 -4.94 6.40 12.40
CA SER A 97 -4.59 5.21 13.19
C SER A 97 -4.18 4.00 12.34
N PHE A 98 -4.04 4.12 11.02
CA PHE A 98 -3.77 2.99 10.13
C PHE A 98 -2.47 2.28 10.49
N LEU A 99 -1.34 2.97 10.45
CA LEU A 99 -0.02 2.36 10.68
C LEU A 99 0.11 1.79 12.11
N GLU A 100 -0.35 2.52 13.12
CA GLU A 100 -0.35 2.03 14.51
C GLU A 100 -1.15 0.74 14.63
N THR A 101 -2.40 0.74 14.18
CA THR A 101 -3.31 -0.41 14.31
C THR A 101 -2.79 -1.65 13.59
N LEU A 102 -2.26 -1.48 12.35
CA LEU A 102 -1.78 -2.62 11.56
C LEU A 102 -0.47 -3.18 12.11
N VAL A 103 0.47 -2.32 12.48
CA VAL A 103 1.76 -2.77 13.03
C VAL A 103 1.60 -3.44 14.39
N GLU A 104 0.77 -2.90 15.29
CA GLU A 104 0.47 -3.54 16.58
C GLU A 104 -0.16 -4.92 16.40
N SER A 105 -1.03 -5.08 15.39
CA SER A 105 -1.65 -6.37 15.08
C SER A 105 -0.62 -7.43 14.69
N LEU A 106 0.49 -7.04 14.05
CA LEU A 106 1.56 -7.93 13.60
C LEU A 106 2.68 -8.11 14.63
N ALA A 107 2.67 -7.42 15.76
CA ALA A 107 3.81 -7.37 16.67
C ALA A 107 4.23 -8.75 17.20
N GLN A 108 3.30 -9.71 17.31
CA GLN A 108 3.56 -11.07 17.78
C GLN A 108 3.60 -12.12 16.66
N SER A 109 3.35 -11.72 15.40
CA SER A 109 3.35 -12.63 14.26
C SER A 109 4.78 -13.03 13.86
N SER A 110 4.96 -14.21 13.30
CA SER A 110 6.24 -14.59 12.66
C SER A 110 6.35 -13.97 11.26
N ALA A 111 7.55 -13.66 10.82
CA ALA A 111 7.79 -13.19 9.44
C ALA A 111 7.96 -14.37 8.46
N PRO A 112 7.51 -14.26 7.19
CA PRO A 112 6.65 -13.19 6.70
C PRO A 112 5.19 -13.39 7.14
N SER A 113 4.52 -12.29 7.49
CA SER A 113 3.10 -12.24 7.81
C SER A 113 2.53 -10.89 7.36
N PHE A 114 1.23 -10.80 7.15
CA PHE A 114 0.63 -9.50 6.81
C PHE A 114 -0.76 -9.31 7.43
N VAL A 115 -1.11 -8.05 7.58
CA VAL A 115 -2.43 -7.59 7.99
C VAL A 115 -2.98 -6.65 6.93
N TYR A 116 -4.28 -6.73 6.68
CA TYR A 116 -4.97 -5.79 5.81
C TYR A 116 -6.23 -5.27 6.49
N CYS A 117 -6.63 -4.05 6.12
CA CYS A 117 -7.87 -3.46 6.59
C CYS A 117 -8.88 -3.29 5.44
N SER A 118 -10.13 -3.01 5.81
CA SER A 118 -11.11 -2.50 4.86
C SER A 118 -10.73 -1.09 4.39
N TYR A 119 -11.31 -0.65 3.28
CA TYR A 119 -11.07 0.67 2.70
C TYR A 119 -12.37 1.29 2.21
N ASP A 120 -12.41 2.61 2.20
CA ASP A 120 -13.46 3.38 1.57
C ASP A 120 -13.00 3.86 0.19
N TRP A 121 -13.95 4.04 -0.73
CA TRP A 121 -13.67 4.69 -2.01
C TRP A 121 -13.88 6.18 -1.87
N ILE A 122 -12.92 6.98 -2.35
CA ILE A 122 -13.03 8.44 -2.43
C ILE A 122 -12.99 8.91 -3.89
N ASP A 123 -13.61 10.06 -4.16
CA ASP A 123 -13.52 10.71 -5.48
C ASP A 123 -12.22 11.50 -5.65
N SER A 124 -12.06 12.16 -6.81
CA SER A 124 -10.89 12.98 -7.11
C SER A 124 -10.67 14.15 -6.13
N THR A 125 -11.71 14.55 -5.40
CA THR A 125 -11.66 15.65 -4.42
C THR A 125 -11.51 15.17 -2.98
N GLY A 126 -11.53 13.85 -2.74
CA GLY A 126 -11.38 13.23 -1.42
C GLY A 126 -12.69 12.97 -0.68
N ASN A 127 -13.85 13.15 -1.32
CA ASN A 127 -15.13 12.80 -0.70
C ASN A 127 -15.37 11.29 -0.79
N VAL A 128 -15.87 10.69 0.31
CA VAL A 128 -16.26 9.28 0.32
C VAL A 128 -17.46 9.04 -0.59
N ILE A 129 -17.30 8.18 -1.60
CA ILE A 129 -18.34 7.79 -2.55
C ILE A 129 -18.89 6.40 -2.30
N GLN A 130 -18.14 5.55 -1.59
CA GLN A 130 -18.58 4.21 -1.19
C GLN A 130 -17.86 3.80 0.09
N VAL A 131 -18.62 3.40 1.10
CA VAL A 131 -18.10 2.86 2.36
C VAL A 131 -17.85 1.36 2.20
N GLY A 132 -16.61 0.92 2.44
CA GLY A 132 -16.20 -0.47 2.33
C GLY A 132 -16.05 -1.18 3.68
N GLY A 133 -15.86 -0.42 4.76
CA GLY A 133 -15.67 -0.97 6.10
C GLY A 133 -16.93 -1.63 6.66
N LYS A 134 -16.78 -2.81 7.25
CA LYS A 134 -17.82 -3.39 8.09
C LYS A 134 -17.74 -2.75 9.49
N MET A 135 -18.88 -2.52 10.13
CA MET A 135 -18.94 -2.12 11.53
C MET A 135 -18.36 -3.24 12.41
N GLY A 136 -17.09 -3.15 12.80
CA GLY A 136 -16.42 -4.22 13.54
C GLY A 136 -15.23 -3.75 14.41
N GLY A 137 -14.87 -2.46 14.30
CA GLY A 137 -13.79 -1.86 15.10
C GLY A 137 -12.38 -2.29 14.69
N LYS A 138 -11.38 -1.78 15.42
CA LYS A 138 -9.94 -1.93 15.14
C LYS A 138 -9.37 -3.32 15.47
N ARG A 139 -10.17 -4.27 15.88
CA ARG A 139 -9.68 -5.60 16.26
C ARG A 139 -9.28 -6.39 15.03
N SER A 140 -8.08 -6.95 15.04
CA SER A 140 -7.61 -7.88 14.02
C SER A 140 -8.12 -9.29 14.29
N TYR A 141 -8.39 -10.03 13.21
CA TYR A 141 -8.82 -11.42 13.25
C TYR A 141 -7.95 -12.26 12.33
N PRO A 142 -7.45 -13.43 12.78
CA PRO A 142 -6.75 -14.34 11.90
C PRO A 142 -7.71 -14.92 10.84
N ILE A 143 -7.24 -14.97 9.61
CA ILE A 143 -7.97 -15.61 8.52
C ILE A 143 -7.17 -16.82 8.00
N GLY A 144 -7.82 -17.96 7.89
CA GLY A 144 -7.16 -19.15 7.35
C GLY A 144 -6.73 -18.96 5.89
N ARG A 145 -5.52 -19.43 5.56
CA ARG A 145 -4.87 -19.28 4.25
C ARG A 145 -5.78 -19.65 3.07
N SER A 146 -6.38 -20.84 3.10
CA SER A 146 -7.27 -21.30 2.01
C SER A 146 -8.49 -20.40 1.85
N LYS A 147 -9.07 -19.90 2.96
CA LYS A 147 -10.21 -18.99 2.94
C LYS A 147 -9.80 -17.62 2.36
N PHE A 148 -8.61 -17.13 2.71
CA PHE A 148 -8.09 -15.87 2.17
C PHE A 148 -7.87 -15.97 0.67
N ILE A 149 -7.13 -16.99 0.19
CA ILE A 149 -6.85 -17.21 -1.24
C ILE A 149 -8.15 -17.35 -2.03
N TYR A 150 -9.10 -18.13 -1.54
CA TYR A 150 -10.42 -18.27 -2.17
C TYR A 150 -11.16 -16.93 -2.28
N ARG A 151 -11.17 -16.13 -1.20
CA ARG A 151 -11.78 -14.79 -1.24
C ARG A 151 -11.10 -13.86 -2.23
N GLN A 152 -9.76 -13.84 -2.27
CA GLN A 152 -9.00 -13.01 -3.20
C GLN A 152 -9.29 -13.38 -4.66
N SER A 153 -9.37 -14.68 -4.98
CA SER A 153 -9.66 -15.14 -6.35
C SER A 153 -11.06 -14.76 -6.86
N LEU A 154 -12.00 -14.47 -5.97
CA LEU A 154 -13.39 -14.15 -6.35
C LEU A 154 -13.74 -12.67 -6.22
N LEU A 155 -13.20 -11.96 -5.23
CA LEU A 155 -13.78 -10.69 -4.78
C LEU A 155 -12.79 -9.52 -4.71
N GLN A 156 -11.49 -9.75 -4.96
CA GLN A 156 -10.47 -8.69 -4.82
C GLN A 156 -10.68 -7.87 -3.54
N THR A 157 -10.47 -8.49 -2.37
CA THR A 157 -10.81 -7.90 -1.09
C THR A 157 -9.71 -7.03 -0.48
N VAL A 158 -8.51 -7.03 -1.07
CA VAL A 158 -7.33 -6.31 -0.60
C VAL A 158 -6.89 -5.29 -1.63
N SER A 159 -6.73 -4.05 -1.22
CA SER A 159 -6.08 -3.00 -2.01
C SER A 159 -4.61 -2.87 -1.60
N VAL A 160 -3.75 -2.46 -2.53
CA VAL A 160 -2.30 -2.33 -2.31
C VAL A 160 -2.00 -1.47 -1.07
N GLY A 161 -2.59 -0.28 -0.98
CA GLY A 161 -2.36 0.64 0.14
C GLY A 161 -2.98 0.22 1.47
N SER A 162 -3.82 -0.83 1.51
CA SER A 162 -4.52 -1.27 2.73
C SER A 162 -3.77 -2.32 3.56
N VAL A 163 -2.50 -2.60 3.25
CA VAL A 163 -1.72 -3.72 3.79
C VAL A 163 -0.44 -3.26 4.47
N VAL A 164 -0.13 -3.84 5.62
CA VAL A 164 1.23 -3.82 6.20
C VAL A 164 1.75 -5.25 6.26
N ILE A 165 2.99 -5.44 5.82
CA ILE A 165 3.68 -6.73 5.80
C ILE A 165 4.78 -6.72 6.86
N ARG A 166 4.85 -7.73 7.70
CA ARG A 166 6.03 -8.02 8.51
C ARG A 166 6.99 -8.86 7.66
N SER A 167 7.95 -8.22 7.03
CA SER A 167 8.98 -8.87 6.19
C SER A 167 10.09 -9.51 7.03
N GLY A 168 10.35 -8.95 8.22
CA GLY A 168 11.41 -9.43 9.10
C GLY A 168 12.80 -9.20 8.49
N LYS A 169 12.98 -8.11 7.75
CA LYS A 169 14.22 -7.77 7.03
C LYS A 169 14.64 -8.85 6.02
N GLN A 170 13.67 -9.36 5.28
CA GLN A 170 13.91 -10.34 4.22
C GLN A 170 13.16 -9.94 2.94
N PRO A 171 13.67 -10.31 1.75
CA PRO A 171 12.99 -10.07 0.50
C PRO A 171 11.63 -10.78 0.49
N LEU A 172 10.64 -10.15 -0.11
CA LEU A 172 9.33 -10.79 -0.30
C LEU A 172 9.44 -11.86 -1.40
N PRO A 173 8.87 -13.06 -1.19
CA PRO A 173 8.96 -14.16 -2.14
C PRO A 173 7.99 -14.03 -3.33
N VAL A 174 7.40 -12.85 -3.54
CA VAL A 174 6.34 -12.57 -4.52
C VAL A 174 6.58 -11.23 -5.20
N PHE A 175 6.00 -11.06 -6.41
CA PHE A 175 6.10 -9.84 -7.20
C PHE A 175 4.83 -9.59 -8.01
N PHE A 176 4.60 -8.34 -8.42
CA PHE A 176 3.48 -7.98 -9.30
C PHE A 176 3.73 -8.47 -10.72
N ARG A 177 2.80 -9.25 -11.25
CA ARG A 177 2.93 -9.90 -12.56
C ARG A 177 2.45 -8.99 -13.67
N GLN A 178 3.34 -8.68 -14.63
CA GLN A 178 3.02 -7.86 -15.79
C GLN A 178 2.17 -8.58 -16.83
N ASP A 179 2.23 -9.91 -16.86
CA ASP A 179 1.45 -10.76 -17.76
C ASP A 179 -0.02 -10.91 -17.31
N MET A 180 -0.37 -10.43 -16.14
CA MET A 180 -1.72 -10.47 -15.56
C MET A 180 -2.20 -9.09 -15.07
N PRO A 181 -2.18 -8.03 -15.92
CA PRO A 181 -2.33 -6.64 -15.46
C PRO A 181 -3.67 -6.33 -14.79
N HIS A 182 -4.75 -7.03 -15.16
CA HIS A 182 -6.09 -6.79 -14.60
C HIS A 182 -6.33 -7.41 -13.21
N VAL A 183 -5.47 -8.32 -12.80
CA VAL A 183 -5.59 -9.08 -11.55
C VAL A 183 -4.27 -9.20 -10.79
N ALA A 184 -3.29 -8.37 -11.15
CA ALA A 184 -1.93 -8.46 -10.62
C ALA A 184 -1.88 -8.35 -9.09
N ASP A 185 -2.67 -7.48 -8.49
CA ASP A 185 -2.83 -7.33 -7.04
C ASP A 185 -3.50 -8.55 -6.39
N CYS A 186 -4.53 -9.10 -7.03
CA CYS A 186 -5.17 -10.34 -6.55
C CYS A 186 -4.20 -11.52 -6.53
N VAL A 187 -3.42 -11.68 -7.60
CA VAL A 187 -2.40 -12.73 -7.73
C VAL A 187 -1.31 -12.52 -6.71
N PHE A 188 -0.78 -11.29 -6.60
CA PHE A 188 0.25 -10.93 -5.62
C PHE A 188 -0.15 -11.32 -4.19
N TYR A 189 -1.34 -10.90 -3.73
CA TYR A 189 -1.80 -11.22 -2.38
C TYR A 189 -2.17 -12.69 -2.19
N ALA A 190 -2.66 -13.37 -3.22
CA ALA A 190 -2.90 -14.81 -3.14
C ALA A 190 -1.59 -15.60 -2.99
N GLU A 191 -0.56 -15.26 -3.76
CA GLU A 191 0.78 -15.85 -3.68
C GLU A 191 1.45 -15.52 -2.32
N LEU A 192 1.40 -14.25 -1.87
CA LEU A 192 1.89 -13.86 -0.56
C LEU A 192 1.18 -14.66 0.55
N GLY A 193 -0.15 -14.77 0.48
CA GLY A 193 -0.95 -15.54 1.42
C GLY A 193 -0.60 -17.04 1.43
N ALA A 194 -0.13 -17.59 0.30
CA ALA A 194 0.33 -18.98 0.23
C ALA A 194 1.68 -19.19 0.95
N CYS A 195 2.53 -18.18 1.00
CA CYS A 195 3.90 -18.24 1.55
C CYS A 195 4.00 -17.75 3.00
N CYS A 196 3.11 -16.84 3.46
CA CYS A 196 3.23 -16.21 4.76
C CYS A 196 2.81 -17.12 5.94
N GLY A 197 3.26 -16.76 7.15
CA GLY A 197 2.93 -17.46 8.38
C GLY A 197 1.51 -17.16 8.85
N GLU A 198 1.15 -15.89 8.92
CA GLU A 198 -0.14 -15.43 9.44
C GLU A 198 -0.74 -14.36 8.55
N ILE A 199 -2.07 -14.39 8.41
CA ILE A 199 -2.86 -13.40 7.70
C ILE A 199 -3.90 -12.86 8.68
N LEU A 200 -3.90 -11.53 8.90
CA LEU A 200 -4.84 -10.86 9.78
C LEU A 200 -5.75 -9.92 8.96
N GLU A 201 -7.03 -9.87 9.35
CA GLU A 201 -8.03 -8.98 8.75
C GLU A 201 -8.55 -7.99 9.79
N ILE A 202 -8.60 -6.70 9.44
CA ILE A 202 -9.23 -5.64 10.22
C ILE A 202 -10.47 -5.17 9.46
N ALA A 203 -11.63 -5.25 10.12
CA ALA A 203 -12.90 -4.91 9.48
C ALA A 203 -13.12 -3.39 9.31
N GLU A 204 -12.41 -2.56 10.09
CA GLU A 204 -12.50 -1.10 10.00
C GLU A 204 -11.86 -0.61 8.69
N ALA A 205 -12.49 0.38 8.04
CA ALA A 205 -11.90 1.07 6.91
C ALA A 205 -10.88 2.09 7.42
N LEU A 206 -9.60 1.78 7.24
CA LEU A 206 -8.47 2.63 7.63
C LEU A 206 -7.69 3.16 6.43
N CYS A 207 -8.05 2.75 5.22
CA CYS A 207 -7.49 3.20 3.96
C CYS A 207 -8.59 3.83 3.10
N GLU A 208 -8.24 4.80 2.26
CA GLU A 208 -9.12 5.53 1.36
C GLU A 208 -8.55 5.44 -0.05
N ILE A 209 -9.22 4.67 -0.91
CA ILE A 209 -8.79 4.38 -2.27
C ILE A 209 -9.45 5.36 -3.23
N ARG A 210 -8.64 6.08 -4.00
CA ARG A 210 -9.14 7.13 -4.89
C ARG A 210 -9.58 6.57 -6.24
N ARG A 211 -10.74 7.06 -6.70
CA ARG A 211 -11.26 6.83 -8.06
C ARG A 211 -11.22 8.12 -8.88
N HIS A 212 -10.45 8.10 -9.95
CA HIS A 212 -10.35 9.19 -10.92
C HIS A 212 -10.10 8.64 -12.34
N SER A 213 -10.25 9.47 -13.36
CA SER A 213 -10.16 9.05 -14.77
C SER A 213 -8.78 8.53 -15.20
N GLU A 214 -7.74 8.83 -14.45
CA GLU A 214 -6.35 8.45 -14.75
C GLU A 214 -5.88 7.20 -13.99
N ASN A 215 -6.76 6.56 -13.18
CA ASN A 215 -6.38 5.30 -12.52
C ASN A 215 -5.99 4.24 -13.57
N ALA A 216 -4.91 3.51 -13.30
CA ALA A 216 -4.42 2.44 -14.18
C ALA A 216 -5.50 1.40 -14.51
N THR A 217 -6.40 1.10 -13.59
CA THR A 217 -7.53 0.19 -13.78
C THR A 217 -8.50 0.68 -14.85
N GLN A 218 -8.70 2.01 -15.01
CA GLN A 218 -9.60 2.56 -16.03
C GLN A 218 -8.93 2.65 -17.40
N GLN A 219 -7.62 2.80 -17.46
CA GLN A 219 -6.89 2.85 -18.75
C GLN A 219 -6.79 1.49 -19.42
N ASN A 220 -6.81 0.40 -18.67
CA ASN A 220 -6.71 -0.96 -19.17
C ASN A 220 -8.06 -1.55 -19.64
N THR A 221 -9.17 -0.81 -19.56
CA THR A 221 -10.52 -1.27 -19.96
C THR A 221 -10.93 -0.80 -21.37
N LYS A 222 -10.00 -0.26 -22.16
CA LYS A 222 -10.26 0.16 -23.56
C LYS A 222 -9.66 -0.78 -24.58
#